data_66e8d69501b1733e96cc739560ff1059
#
_entry.id   66e8d69501b1733e96cc739560ff1059
#
_cell.length_a   1.000
_cell.length_b   1.000
_cell.length_c   1.000
_cell.angle_alpha   90.00
_cell.angle_beta   90.00
_cell.angle_gamma   90.00
#
_symmetry.space_group_name_H-M   'P 1'
#
loop_
_entity.id
_entity.type
_entity.pdbx_description
1 polymer ?
#
loop_
_entity_poly.entity_id
_entity_poly.type
_entity_poly.pdbx_seq_one_letter_code
_entity_poly.pdbx_strand_id
1 'polypeptide(L)'
;SVTFAFYDGNEETFTVSGILAGGEGAKQFSVFFSEAYAENGSQLKDMPYEVYVKIYGAASMYPDELREVIYLIGSDAGIEREYVNPSKAYLDSLSVDSQQIILCVLVGGVILLACVLVIYGVFYLSVIGRIHQFGQLRTIGMTKKQLKKFVSREGRLLFLRSVPIGIIIGGVAGYFMKPQGFSILNTLIIAAAVFVVIYIITMLSVHKPAKIAGNVSPMEALRYVPQDGMKQTSGRKQCRNLTPAGLGIMNFSRNRKKTAITMLSLGLGGILFMTAATYMSSFSKENYARQGDFQEAEFIISYSPSAIELNENGLSGMQAETPLGDEMIGQITSIDGVEKVTERKGFGVQYDFPQHDEYGSNDIIYPLTEEEMQGIDSYVTEGTADTEALLSGEQVLVAGNDTVEEIYGWKFQTGDKVTLHYYDGSGMAEKEVEVAGMLSDAFDRDYNGIEGWFVMPEQAVLDWLSYDSINSSLLISTDPAKEASVGEQLDQIVGERPELTMETLAQRRIAYGQSADQIFGAISGLAIFIMMFSILSMMNTLITNIVTRKQELAMLESIGMSKGQIRKM
;
A
#
# COMPACT_ATOMS: atom_id res chain seq x y z
N SER A 1 -9.75 44.31 -11.21
CA SER A 1 -11.13 43.81 -11.21
C SER A 1 -11.29 42.76 -12.31
N VAL A 2 -12.09 41.75 -12.05
CA VAL A 2 -12.43 40.70 -12.99
C VAL A 2 -13.95 40.67 -13.11
N THR A 3 -14.44 40.51 -14.32
CA THR A 3 -15.88 40.36 -14.59
C THR A 3 -16.15 38.88 -14.88
N PHE A 4 -17.12 38.31 -14.19
CA PHE A 4 -17.61 36.96 -14.41
C PHE A 4 -18.98 37.04 -15.10
N ALA A 5 -19.15 36.26 -16.16
CA ALA A 5 -20.44 35.94 -16.72
C ALA A 5 -20.96 34.68 -16.04
N PHE A 6 -22.12 34.73 -15.43
CA PHE A 6 -22.80 33.63 -14.78
C PHE A 6 -23.72 32.89 -15.76
N TYR A 7 -24.17 31.70 -15.39
CA TYR A 7 -25.03 30.86 -16.23
C TYR A 7 -26.34 31.52 -16.65
N ASP A 8 -26.89 32.40 -15.81
CA ASP A 8 -28.10 33.17 -16.11
C ASP A 8 -27.87 34.32 -17.12
N GLY A 9 -26.65 34.44 -17.67
CA GLY A 9 -26.23 35.50 -18.58
C GLY A 9 -25.93 36.83 -17.91
N ASN A 10 -26.02 36.94 -16.59
CA ASN A 10 -25.66 38.14 -15.87
C ASN A 10 -24.15 38.28 -15.74
N GLU A 11 -23.65 39.49 -15.84
CA GLU A 11 -22.24 39.81 -15.63
C GLU A 11 -22.05 40.64 -14.37
N GLU A 12 -21.16 40.19 -13.49
CA GLU A 12 -20.79 40.97 -12.30
C GLU A 12 -19.28 41.19 -12.22
N THR A 13 -18.89 42.37 -11.76
CA THR A 13 -17.47 42.75 -11.66
C THR A 13 -17.01 42.72 -10.20
N PHE A 14 -15.98 41.98 -9.92
CA PHE A 14 -15.40 41.79 -8.60
C PHE A 14 -14.01 42.41 -8.50
N THR A 15 -13.64 42.83 -7.30
CA THR A 15 -12.29 43.27 -7.00
C THR A 15 -11.49 42.11 -6.46
N VAL A 16 -10.40 41.72 -7.15
CA VAL A 16 -9.51 40.66 -6.70
C VAL A 16 -8.75 41.12 -5.45
N SER A 17 -8.97 40.45 -4.33
CA SER A 17 -8.30 40.73 -3.05
C SER A 17 -7.03 39.89 -2.83
N GLY A 18 -6.90 38.77 -3.52
CA GLY A 18 -5.74 37.87 -3.44
C GLY A 18 -5.70 36.88 -4.61
N ILE A 19 -4.54 36.35 -4.86
CA ILE A 19 -4.32 35.30 -5.86
C ILE A 19 -3.69 34.08 -5.14
N LEU A 20 -4.32 32.91 -5.28
CA LEU A 20 -3.76 31.66 -4.85
C LEU A 20 -2.92 31.08 -5.98
N ALA A 21 -1.76 30.52 -5.64
CA ALA A 21 -0.94 29.83 -6.61
C ALA A 21 -1.65 28.54 -7.04
N GLY A 22 -1.99 28.45 -8.31
CA GLY A 22 -2.52 27.22 -8.92
C GLY A 22 -1.39 26.29 -9.35
N GLY A 23 -1.72 25.03 -9.68
CA GLY A 23 -0.79 24.10 -10.32
C GLY A 23 -0.40 24.57 -11.73
N GLU A 24 0.83 24.29 -12.17
CA GLU A 24 1.25 24.54 -13.56
C GLU A 24 0.35 23.73 -14.51
N GLY A 25 -0.17 24.38 -15.55
CA GLY A 25 -1.03 23.75 -16.57
C GLY A 25 -2.51 23.62 -16.18
N ALA A 26 -2.95 24.17 -15.03
CA ALA A 26 -4.36 24.15 -14.67
C ALA A 26 -5.17 25.02 -15.64
N LYS A 27 -6.15 24.42 -16.33
CA LYS A 27 -7.07 25.12 -17.24
C LYS A 27 -8.26 25.74 -16.51
N GLN A 28 -8.51 25.27 -15.30
CA GLN A 28 -9.62 25.71 -14.45
C GLN A 28 -9.07 26.24 -13.13
N PHE A 29 -9.69 27.29 -12.65
CA PHE A 29 -9.28 27.98 -11.44
C PHE A 29 -10.47 28.12 -10.50
N SER A 30 -10.29 27.72 -9.25
CA SER A 30 -11.29 27.96 -8.22
C SER A 30 -11.33 29.46 -7.88
N VAL A 31 -12.52 30.02 -7.87
CA VAL A 31 -12.76 31.39 -7.46
C VAL A 31 -13.42 31.39 -6.08
N PHE A 32 -12.85 32.12 -5.14
CA PHE A 32 -13.39 32.24 -3.78
C PHE A 32 -14.02 33.61 -3.62
N PHE A 33 -15.32 33.63 -3.37
CA PHE A 33 -16.05 34.85 -3.07
C PHE A 33 -16.01 35.18 -1.57
N SER A 34 -16.30 36.43 -1.22
CA SER A 34 -16.40 36.80 0.18
C SER A 34 -17.68 36.22 0.82
N GLU A 35 -17.64 35.95 2.13
CA GLU A 35 -18.80 35.54 2.91
C GLU A 35 -20.01 36.49 2.70
N ALA A 36 -19.76 37.81 2.70
CA ALA A 36 -20.81 38.78 2.46
C ALA A 36 -21.49 38.64 1.08
N TYR A 37 -20.76 38.22 0.05
CA TYR A 37 -21.34 37.93 -1.27
C TYR A 37 -22.05 36.57 -1.28
N ALA A 38 -21.53 35.59 -0.58
CA ALA A 38 -22.21 34.28 -0.44
C ALA A 38 -23.59 34.45 0.25
N GLU A 39 -23.68 35.32 1.27
CA GLU A 39 -24.93 35.54 1.99
C GLU A 39 -25.94 36.46 1.27
N ASN A 40 -25.46 37.48 0.50
CA ASN A 40 -26.30 38.57 -0.02
C ASN A 40 -26.15 38.77 -1.53
N GLY A 41 -25.25 38.05 -2.20
CA GLY A 41 -25.02 38.18 -3.63
C GLY A 41 -26.14 37.62 -4.47
N SER A 42 -26.31 38.15 -5.68
CA SER A 42 -27.41 37.80 -6.59
C SER A 42 -27.38 36.32 -6.99
N GLN A 43 -26.16 35.71 -7.02
CA GLN A 43 -25.95 34.37 -7.54
C GLN A 43 -25.80 33.29 -6.46
N LEU A 44 -25.29 33.65 -5.26
CA LEU A 44 -24.94 32.67 -4.24
C LEU A 44 -25.91 32.60 -3.05
N LYS A 45 -26.73 33.65 -2.81
CA LYS A 45 -27.57 33.74 -1.61
C LYS A 45 -28.58 32.60 -1.45
N ASP A 46 -29.02 32.02 -2.56
CA ASP A 46 -30.02 30.96 -2.59
C ASP A 46 -29.39 29.57 -2.85
N MET A 47 -28.06 29.49 -2.95
CA MET A 47 -27.36 28.19 -3.12
C MET A 47 -27.25 27.44 -1.80
N PRO A 48 -27.37 26.12 -1.82
CA PRO A 48 -27.17 25.29 -0.63
C PRO A 48 -25.72 25.38 -0.15
N TYR A 49 -25.53 25.33 1.17
CA TYR A 49 -24.20 25.32 1.78
C TYR A 49 -23.70 23.89 1.95
N GLU A 50 -22.44 23.65 1.60
CA GLU A 50 -21.72 22.48 2.06
C GLU A 50 -21.18 22.68 3.48
N VAL A 51 -21.43 21.73 4.38
CA VAL A 51 -20.95 21.80 5.75
C VAL A 51 -19.92 20.70 5.99
N TYR A 52 -18.67 21.08 6.24
CA TYR A 52 -17.62 20.15 6.59
C TYR A 52 -17.61 19.86 8.10
N VAL A 53 -17.88 18.62 8.47
CA VAL A 53 -17.96 18.19 9.87
C VAL A 53 -16.74 17.35 10.23
N LYS A 54 -16.07 17.72 11.33
CA LYS A 54 -14.98 16.91 11.89
C LYS A 54 -15.45 16.18 13.14
N ILE A 55 -15.44 14.86 13.10
CA ILE A 55 -15.89 14.03 14.23
C ILE A 55 -14.75 13.86 15.23
N TYR A 56 -15.06 14.17 16.50
CA TYR A 56 -14.12 13.99 17.59
C TYR A 56 -13.90 12.49 17.87
N GLY A 57 -12.64 12.05 17.89
CA GLY A 57 -12.29 10.66 18.15
C GLY A 57 -12.41 9.72 16.94
N ALA A 58 -12.73 10.23 15.75
CA ALA A 58 -12.85 9.45 14.52
C ALA A 58 -11.67 8.50 14.26
N ALA A 59 -10.44 8.93 14.55
CA ALA A 59 -9.23 8.12 14.37
C ALA A 59 -9.15 6.86 15.27
N SER A 60 -10.04 6.73 16.25
CA SER A 60 -10.13 5.55 17.14
C SER A 60 -11.31 4.64 16.82
N MET A 61 -12.11 4.97 15.82
CA MET A 61 -13.27 4.19 15.37
C MET A 61 -12.87 3.28 14.21
N TYR A 62 -13.60 2.19 14.04
CA TYR A 62 -13.49 1.39 12.82
C TYR A 62 -14.18 2.13 11.66
N PRO A 63 -13.71 1.97 10.40
CA PRO A 63 -14.29 2.66 9.25
C PRO A 63 -15.80 2.53 9.13
N ASP A 64 -16.33 1.33 9.30
CA ASP A 64 -17.77 1.06 9.22
C ASP A 64 -18.56 1.72 10.37
N GLU A 65 -18.01 1.68 11.58
CA GLU A 65 -18.61 2.37 12.74
C GLU A 65 -18.61 3.89 12.54
N LEU A 66 -17.52 4.44 12.01
CA LEU A 66 -17.42 5.86 11.72
C LEU A 66 -18.41 6.29 10.64
N ARG A 67 -18.54 5.49 9.58
CA ARG A 67 -19.51 5.72 8.50
C ARG A 67 -20.93 5.81 9.05
N GLU A 68 -21.35 4.87 9.87
CA GLU A 68 -22.68 4.88 10.49
C GLU A 68 -22.88 6.09 11.41
N VAL A 69 -21.87 6.48 12.19
CA VAL A 69 -21.92 7.69 13.04
C VAL A 69 -22.10 8.95 12.19
N ILE A 70 -21.43 9.04 11.04
CA ILE A 70 -21.55 10.17 10.11
C ILE A 70 -23.00 10.27 9.61
N TYR A 71 -23.58 9.15 9.16
CA TYR A 71 -24.97 9.11 8.69
C TYR A 71 -25.98 9.42 9.80
N LEU A 72 -25.74 8.96 11.03
CA LEU A 72 -26.58 9.29 12.17
C LEU A 72 -26.56 10.79 12.49
N ILE A 73 -25.40 11.44 12.43
CA ILE A 73 -25.27 12.89 12.64
C ILE A 73 -26.06 13.66 11.58
N GLY A 74 -25.97 13.23 10.31
CA GLY A 74 -26.76 13.82 9.23
C GLY A 74 -28.27 13.66 9.47
N SER A 75 -28.71 12.46 9.81
CA SER A 75 -30.10 12.16 10.10
C SER A 75 -30.63 12.96 11.30
N ASP A 76 -29.85 13.09 12.38
CA ASP A 76 -30.21 13.90 13.55
C ASP A 76 -30.31 15.40 13.22
N ALA A 77 -29.56 15.86 12.22
CA ALA A 77 -29.65 17.21 11.69
C ALA A 77 -30.79 17.43 10.68
N GLY A 78 -31.53 16.37 10.34
CA GLY A 78 -32.60 16.39 9.35
C GLY A 78 -32.08 16.42 7.90
N ILE A 79 -30.83 15.99 7.70
CA ILE A 79 -30.20 15.87 6.38
C ILE A 79 -30.39 14.43 5.91
N GLU A 80 -30.91 14.26 4.72
CA GLU A 80 -31.07 12.94 4.11
C GLU A 80 -29.71 12.29 3.82
N ARG A 81 -29.67 10.95 3.86
CA ARG A 81 -28.42 10.17 3.84
C ARG A 81 -27.55 10.47 2.61
N GLU A 82 -28.16 10.75 1.49
CA GLU A 82 -27.52 11.05 0.21
C GLU A 82 -26.74 12.37 0.17
N TYR A 83 -27.17 13.36 0.97
CA TYR A 83 -26.40 14.62 1.13
C TYR A 83 -25.26 14.51 2.13
N VAL A 84 -25.11 13.34 2.78
CA VAL A 84 -24.06 13.10 3.74
C VAL A 84 -22.94 12.31 3.08
N ASN A 85 -21.87 12.99 2.70
CA ASN A 85 -20.71 12.42 2.04
C ASN A 85 -19.58 12.11 3.04
N PRO A 86 -19.42 10.86 3.51
CA PRO A 86 -18.24 10.44 4.27
C PRO A 86 -17.01 10.50 3.38
N SER A 87 -15.94 11.16 3.83
CA SER A 87 -14.68 11.19 3.09
C SER A 87 -14.12 9.78 2.89
N LYS A 88 -14.26 9.20 1.70
CA LYS A 88 -13.74 7.88 1.35
C LYS A 88 -12.23 7.79 1.62
N ALA A 89 -11.46 8.80 1.20
CA ALA A 89 -10.02 8.84 1.45
C ALA A 89 -9.66 8.79 2.95
N TYR A 90 -10.50 9.38 3.81
CA TYR A 90 -10.29 9.31 5.25
C TYR A 90 -10.67 7.92 5.81
N LEU A 91 -11.80 7.36 5.40
CA LEU A 91 -12.22 6.01 5.79
C LEU A 91 -11.20 4.96 5.35
N ASP A 92 -10.72 5.03 4.12
CA ASP A 92 -9.67 4.14 3.59
C ASP A 92 -8.35 4.29 4.36
N SER A 93 -8.02 5.50 4.81
CA SER A 93 -6.84 5.73 5.65
C SER A 93 -6.94 5.07 7.04
N LEU A 94 -8.13 4.80 7.53
CA LEU A 94 -8.39 4.08 8.78
C LEU A 94 -8.49 2.57 8.57
N SER A 95 -8.81 2.12 7.37
CA SER A 95 -8.81 0.71 7.02
C SER A 95 -7.38 0.20 6.94
N VAL A 96 -7.05 -0.83 7.71
CA VAL A 96 -5.76 -1.50 7.61
C VAL A 96 -5.99 -2.82 6.89
N ASP A 97 -5.44 -2.92 5.68
CA ASP A 97 -5.49 -4.16 4.93
C ASP A 97 -4.96 -5.34 5.77
N SER A 98 -5.76 -6.38 5.88
CA SER A 98 -5.41 -7.59 6.63
C SER A 98 -4.09 -8.22 6.16
N GLN A 99 -3.77 -8.12 4.88
CA GLN A 99 -2.50 -8.60 4.32
C GLN A 99 -1.31 -7.79 4.84
N GLN A 100 -1.47 -6.46 4.97
CA GLN A 100 -0.44 -5.59 5.54
C GLN A 100 -0.20 -5.89 7.03
N ILE A 101 -1.27 -6.15 7.80
CA ILE A 101 -1.16 -6.57 9.21
C ILE A 101 -0.37 -7.88 9.31
N ILE A 102 -0.75 -8.90 8.54
CA ILE A 102 -0.08 -10.21 8.53
C ILE A 102 1.40 -10.04 8.19
N LEU A 103 1.73 -9.26 7.17
CA LEU A 103 3.11 -8.97 6.78
C LEU A 103 3.90 -8.29 7.91
N CYS A 104 3.34 -7.26 8.54
CA CYS A 104 3.97 -6.56 9.67
C CYS A 104 4.20 -7.48 10.88
N VAL A 105 3.22 -8.32 11.21
CA VAL A 105 3.34 -9.31 12.29
C VAL A 105 4.42 -10.35 11.98
N LEU A 106 4.48 -10.85 10.75
CA LEU A 106 5.49 -11.81 10.31
C LEU A 106 6.90 -11.20 10.37
N VAL A 107 7.11 -10.05 9.77
CA VAL A 107 8.40 -9.35 9.77
C VAL A 107 8.81 -8.96 11.19
N GLY A 108 7.89 -8.39 11.97
CA GLY A 108 8.12 -8.06 13.37
C GLY A 108 8.49 -9.28 14.21
N GLY A 109 7.79 -10.40 14.01
CA GLY A 109 8.07 -11.67 14.68
C GLY A 109 9.47 -12.21 14.39
N VAL A 110 9.91 -12.12 13.14
CA VAL A 110 11.28 -12.53 12.74
C VAL A 110 12.33 -11.61 13.38
N ILE A 111 12.11 -10.31 13.40
CA ILE A 111 13.01 -9.35 14.07
C ILE A 111 13.11 -9.66 15.56
N LEU A 112 11.98 -9.88 16.24
CA LEU A 112 11.96 -10.23 17.66
C LEU A 112 12.69 -11.53 17.93
N LEU A 113 12.50 -12.56 17.10
CA LEU A 113 13.22 -13.83 17.22
C LEU A 113 14.74 -13.64 17.08
N ALA A 114 15.16 -12.85 16.10
CA ALA A 114 16.56 -12.52 15.88
C ALA A 114 17.14 -11.78 17.10
N CYS A 115 16.43 -10.81 17.69
CA CYS A 115 16.82 -10.12 18.93
C CYS A 115 17.00 -11.11 20.09
N VAL A 116 16.06 -12.04 20.28
CA VAL A 116 16.18 -13.10 21.33
C VAL A 116 17.46 -13.89 21.16
N LEU A 117 17.77 -14.33 19.93
CA LEU A 117 18.95 -15.16 19.63
C LEU A 117 20.27 -14.43 19.92
N VAL A 118 20.37 -13.15 19.55
CA VAL A 118 21.59 -12.37 19.79
C VAL A 118 21.78 -12.05 21.25
N ILE A 119 20.74 -11.57 21.93
CA ILE A 119 20.83 -11.28 23.39
C ILE A 119 21.20 -12.57 24.15
N TYR A 120 20.55 -13.69 23.81
CA TYR A 120 20.90 -14.98 24.38
C TYR A 120 22.37 -15.34 24.13
N GLY A 121 22.85 -15.20 22.89
CA GLY A 121 24.23 -15.50 22.52
C GLY A 121 25.26 -14.69 23.28
N VAL A 122 25.04 -13.37 23.40
CA VAL A 122 25.94 -12.47 24.13
C VAL A 122 26.01 -12.82 25.63
N PHE A 123 24.84 -13.05 26.27
CA PHE A 123 24.81 -13.42 27.67
C PHE A 123 25.36 -14.82 27.91
N TYR A 124 25.11 -15.76 27.01
CA TYR A 124 25.67 -17.11 27.07
C TYR A 124 27.21 -17.07 27.04
N LEU A 125 27.79 -16.28 26.13
CA LEU A 125 29.24 -16.09 26.04
C LEU A 125 29.81 -15.40 27.28
N SER A 126 29.17 -14.34 27.77
CA SER A 126 29.58 -13.63 28.97
C SER A 126 29.60 -14.56 30.18
N VAL A 127 28.59 -15.40 30.34
CA VAL A 127 28.50 -16.37 31.44
C VAL A 127 29.58 -17.45 31.33
N ILE A 128 29.80 -18.04 30.15
CA ILE A 128 30.83 -19.08 29.98
C ILE A 128 32.22 -18.51 30.17
N GLY A 129 32.50 -17.29 29.67
CA GLY A 129 33.79 -16.64 29.86
C GLY A 129 34.14 -16.34 31.33
N ARG A 130 33.10 -16.23 32.18
CA ARG A 130 33.25 -15.95 33.61
C ARG A 130 32.94 -17.14 34.55
N ILE A 131 32.92 -18.36 34.00
CA ILE A 131 32.52 -19.55 34.78
C ILE A 131 33.44 -19.81 35.99
N HIS A 132 34.75 -19.59 35.84
CA HIS A 132 35.71 -19.68 36.95
C HIS A 132 35.42 -18.66 38.07
N GLN A 133 35.09 -17.44 37.71
CA GLN A 133 34.71 -16.39 38.68
C GLN A 133 33.43 -16.77 39.41
N PHE A 134 32.45 -17.34 38.73
CA PHE A 134 31.21 -17.84 39.36
C PHE A 134 31.50 -19.04 40.31
N GLY A 135 32.43 -19.90 39.95
CA GLY A 135 32.89 -20.96 40.81
C GLY A 135 33.53 -20.43 42.10
N GLN A 136 34.44 -19.46 41.98
CA GLN A 136 35.07 -18.77 43.13
C GLN A 136 34.03 -18.07 44.01
N LEU A 137 33.06 -17.38 43.44
CA LEU A 137 31.98 -16.74 44.23
C LEU A 137 31.15 -17.79 44.98
N ARG A 138 30.99 -19.00 44.45
CA ARG A 138 30.32 -20.11 45.14
C ARG A 138 31.14 -20.71 46.27
N THR A 139 32.48 -20.73 46.18
CA THR A 139 33.34 -21.16 47.30
C THR A 139 33.28 -20.21 48.47
N ILE A 140 33.06 -18.91 48.22
CA ILE A 140 32.88 -17.88 49.24
C ILE A 140 31.45 -17.88 49.85
N GLY A 141 30.55 -18.74 49.36
CA GLY A 141 29.22 -18.94 49.95
C GLY A 141 28.04 -18.34 49.14
N MET A 142 28.25 -17.80 47.94
CA MET A 142 27.12 -17.36 47.12
C MET A 142 26.17 -18.51 46.75
N THR A 143 24.87 -18.27 46.94
CA THR A 143 23.82 -19.24 46.59
C THR A 143 23.49 -19.23 45.09
N LYS A 144 22.90 -20.33 44.59
CA LYS A 144 22.39 -20.43 43.21
C LYS A 144 21.45 -19.27 42.84
N LYS A 145 20.58 -18.87 43.78
CA LYS A 145 19.61 -17.77 43.58
C LYS A 145 20.30 -16.43 43.41
N GLN A 146 21.36 -16.18 44.19
CA GLN A 146 22.13 -14.94 44.13
C GLN A 146 22.90 -14.80 42.82
N LEU A 147 23.53 -15.87 42.31
CA LEU A 147 24.18 -15.88 40.99
C LEU A 147 23.20 -15.63 39.84
N LYS A 148 22.04 -16.29 39.87
CA LYS A 148 21.00 -16.01 38.89
C LYS A 148 20.54 -14.55 38.91
N LYS A 149 20.32 -14.02 40.11
CA LYS A 149 19.91 -12.61 40.30
C LYS A 149 21.01 -11.64 39.85
N PHE A 150 22.27 -12.01 40.00
CA PHE A 150 23.41 -11.21 39.54
C PHE A 150 23.40 -11.05 38.02
N VAL A 151 23.35 -12.17 37.28
CA VAL A 151 23.29 -12.15 35.79
C VAL A 151 22.02 -11.46 35.29
N SER A 152 20.88 -11.68 35.94
CA SER A 152 19.62 -11.00 35.56
C SER A 152 19.64 -9.50 35.86
N ARG A 153 20.37 -9.06 36.88
CA ARG A 153 20.59 -7.60 37.16
C ARG A 153 21.48 -6.97 36.10
N GLU A 154 22.52 -7.68 35.65
CA GLU A 154 23.38 -7.22 34.56
C GLU A 154 22.55 -7.01 33.27
N GLY A 155 21.66 -7.96 32.95
CA GLY A 155 20.74 -7.83 31.83
C GLY A 155 19.81 -6.62 31.95
N ARG A 156 19.25 -6.38 33.14
CA ARG A 156 18.40 -5.20 33.37
C ARG A 156 19.15 -3.87 33.29
N LEU A 157 20.37 -3.81 33.77
CA LEU A 157 21.20 -2.60 33.68
C LEU A 157 21.54 -2.25 32.23
N LEU A 158 21.90 -3.26 31.43
CA LEU A 158 22.15 -3.08 29.99
C LEU A 158 20.88 -2.63 29.28
N PHE A 159 19.73 -3.27 29.56
CA PHE A 159 18.43 -2.89 29.02
C PHE A 159 18.11 -1.41 29.33
N LEU A 160 18.18 -1.00 30.60
CA LEU A 160 17.84 0.35 31.03
C LEU A 160 18.74 1.44 30.42
N ARG A 161 19.98 1.10 30.03
CA ARG A 161 20.89 2.05 29.39
C ARG A 161 20.74 2.07 27.87
N SER A 162 20.47 0.93 27.23
CA SER A 162 20.48 0.81 25.78
C SER A 162 19.13 1.14 25.15
N VAL A 163 18.02 0.68 25.76
CA VAL A 163 16.69 0.77 25.15
C VAL A 163 16.19 2.21 25.04
N PRO A 164 16.33 3.09 26.05
CA PRO A 164 15.92 4.48 25.89
C PRO A 164 16.65 5.19 24.75
N ILE A 165 17.96 4.94 24.60
CA ILE A 165 18.75 5.50 23.49
C ILE A 165 18.23 5.00 22.16
N GLY A 166 17.94 3.69 22.04
CA GLY A 166 17.38 3.11 20.84
C GLY A 166 16.01 3.66 20.48
N ILE A 167 15.14 3.87 21.46
CA ILE A 167 13.81 4.47 21.28
C ILE A 167 13.92 5.92 20.77
N ILE A 168 14.83 6.72 21.34
CA ILE A 168 15.07 8.10 20.90
C ILE A 168 15.55 8.13 19.44
N ILE A 169 16.58 7.33 19.12
CA ILE A 169 17.10 7.25 17.74
C ILE A 169 16.02 6.78 16.77
N GLY A 170 15.25 5.75 17.15
CA GLY A 170 14.14 5.25 16.34
C GLY A 170 13.02 6.28 16.12
N GLY A 171 12.67 7.03 17.17
CA GLY A 171 11.68 8.12 17.08
C GLY A 171 12.13 9.26 16.18
N VAL A 172 13.40 9.66 16.27
CA VAL A 172 13.99 10.68 15.38
C VAL A 172 14.01 10.19 13.93
N ALA A 173 14.44 8.95 13.69
CA ALA A 173 14.43 8.37 12.35
C ALA A 173 13.01 8.31 11.77
N GLY A 174 12.02 7.91 12.57
CA GLY A 174 10.61 7.89 12.17
C GLY A 174 10.06 9.29 11.81
N TYR A 175 10.46 10.31 12.58
CA TYR A 175 10.11 11.70 12.26
C TYR A 175 10.65 12.13 10.88
N PHE A 176 11.92 11.84 10.59
CA PHE A 176 12.50 12.19 9.28
C PHE A 176 11.89 11.42 8.11
N MET A 177 11.38 10.21 8.35
CA MET A 177 10.73 9.43 7.29
C MET A 177 9.34 9.97 6.93
N LYS A 178 8.55 10.45 7.89
CA LYS A 178 7.20 10.97 7.64
C LYS A 178 6.85 12.11 8.62
N PRO A 179 7.32 13.34 8.39
CA PRO A 179 7.10 14.47 9.29
C PRO A 179 5.62 14.82 9.47
N GLN A 180 4.84 14.73 8.38
CA GLN A 180 3.42 15.11 8.35
C GLN A 180 2.50 14.20 9.20
N GLY A 181 2.89 12.95 9.43
CA GLY A 181 2.14 11.99 10.25
C GLY A 181 2.64 11.86 11.69
N PHE A 182 3.59 12.71 12.13
CA PHE A 182 4.20 12.58 13.44
C PHE A 182 3.30 13.11 14.56
N SER A 183 2.88 12.22 15.46
CA SER A 183 2.16 12.54 16.69
C SER A 183 3.00 12.19 17.90
N ILE A 184 3.25 13.17 18.78
CA ILE A 184 4.01 12.97 20.02
C ILE A 184 3.31 11.95 20.92
N LEU A 185 1.99 12.01 21.03
CA LEU A 185 1.21 11.09 21.87
C LEU A 185 1.32 9.65 21.39
N ASN A 186 1.10 9.42 20.10
CA ASN A 186 1.22 8.08 19.49
C ASN A 186 2.65 7.55 19.62
N THR A 187 3.65 8.41 19.41
CA THR A 187 5.07 8.03 19.56
C THR A 187 5.38 7.61 21.00
N LEU A 188 4.83 8.28 22.00
CA LEU A 188 5.00 7.89 23.40
C LEU A 188 4.32 6.57 23.74
N ILE A 189 3.12 6.31 23.22
CA ILE A 189 2.41 5.03 23.40
C ILE A 189 3.21 3.89 22.77
N ILE A 190 3.67 4.07 21.54
CA ILE A 190 4.51 3.09 20.83
C ILE A 190 5.82 2.86 21.59
N ALA A 191 6.48 3.94 22.05
CA ALA A 191 7.72 3.85 22.83
C ALA A 191 7.52 3.04 24.12
N ALA A 192 6.41 3.25 24.82
CA ALA A 192 6.06 2.48 26.03
C ALA A 192 5.82 0.99 25.70
N ALA A 193 5.08 0.70 24.64
CA ALA A 193 4.84 -0.67 24.18
C ALA A 193 6.15 -1.37 23.80
N VAL A 194 7.00 -0.73 22.99
CA VAL A 194 8.32 -1.23 22.59
C VAL A 194 9.21 -1.47 23.81
N PHE A 195 9.22 -0.54 24.77
CA PHE A 195 9.98 -0.69 26.02
C PHE A 195 9.58 -1.95 26.78
N VAL A 196 8.28 -2.21 26.94
CA VAL A 196 7.75 -3.41 27.60
C VAL A 196 8.10 -4.68 26.84
N VAL A 197 7.90 -4.70 25.52
CA VAL A 197 8.20 -5.87 24.68
C VAL A 197 9.69 -6.22 24.74
N ILE A 198 10.60 -5.24 24.59
CA ILE A 198 12.05 -5.47 24.65
C ILE A 198 12.46 -5.90 26.07
N TYR A 199 11.81 -5.39 27.13
CA TYR A 199 12.06 -5.86 28.49
C TYR A 199 11.76 -7.34 28.64
N ILE A 200 10.59 -7.79 28.19
CA ILE A 200 10.17 -9.20 28.22
C ILE A 200 11.18 -10.05 27.45
N ILE A 201 11.53 -9.66 26.23
CA ILE A 201 12.49 -10.37 25.37
C ILE A 201 13.84 -10.48 26.06
N THR A 202 14.35 -9.39 26.63
CA THR A 202 15.63 -9.39 27.33
C THR A 202 15.61 -10.34 28.52
N MET A 203 14.55 -10.32 29.32
CA MET A 203 14.44 -11.22 30.49
C MET A 203 14.34 -12.69 30.09
N LEU A 204 13.58 -13.02 29.04
CA LEU A 204 13.49 -14.37 28.48
C LEU A 204 14.84 -14.85 27.95
N SER A 205 15.56 -14.00 27.21
CA SER A 205 16.87 -14.32 26.63
C SER A 205 17.94 -14.56 27.69
N VAL A 206 17.94 -13.78 28.78
CA VAL A 206 18.91 -13.87 29.88
C VAL A 206 18.59 -15.06 30.82
N HIS A 207 17.36 -15.56 30.85
CA HIS A 207 16.93 -16.60 31.78
C HIS A 207 17.77 -17.88 31.72
N LYS A 208 18.01 -18.43 30.51
CA LYS A 208 18.82 -19.66 30.34
C LYS A 208 20.29 -19.44 30.71
N PRO A 209 21.01 -18.39 30.24
CA PRO A 209 22.37 -18.07 30.68
C PRO A 209 22.48 -17.91 32.20
N ALA A 210 21.53 -17.20 32.82
CA ALA A 210 21.51 -17.03 34.29
C ALA A 210 21.32 -18.38 35.01
N LYS A 211 20.53 -19.29 34.48
CA LYS A 211 20.37 -20.66 35.01
C LYS A 211 21.69 -21.44 34.94
N ILE A 212 22.44 -21.33 33.84
CA ILE A 212 23.76 -21.94 33.68
C ILE A 212 24.73 -21.40 34.75
N ALA A 213 24.86 -20.07 34.89
CA ALA A 213 25.70 -19.46 35.91
C ALA A 213 25.37 -19.94 37.33
N GLY A 214 24.07 -20.04 37.65
CA GLY A 214 23.62 -20.49 38.98
C GLY A 214 23.85 -21.99 39.25
N ASN A 215 23.99 -22.82 38.26
CA ASN A 215 24.17 -24.27 38.43
C ASN A 215 25.62 -24.73 38.42
N VAL A 216 26.58 -23.84 38.19
CA VAL A 216 28.01 -24.17 38.23
C VAL A 216 28.40 -24.64 39.65
N SER A 217 28.99 -25.83 39.78
CA SER A 217 29.55 -26.29 41.05
C SER A 217 30.98 -25.75 41.25
N PRO A 218 31.45 -25.51 42.49
CA PRO A 218 32.82 -25.06 42.75
C PRO A 218 33.88 -25.98 42.17
N MET A 219 33.68 -27.29 42.29
CA MET A 219 34.60 -28.33 41.78
C MET A 219 34.60 -28.39 40.26
N GLU A 220 33.43 -28.26 39.66
CA GLU A 220 33.25 -28.28 38.20
C GLU A 220 33.85 -26.99 37.57
N ALA A 221 33.73 -25.83 38.24
CA ALA A 221 34.32 -24.57 37.79
C ALA A 221 35.86 -24.63 37.75
N LEU A 222 36.50 -25.28 38.69
CA LEU A 222 37.96 -25.44 38.72
C LEU A 222 38.47 -26.41 37.66
N ARG A 223 37.64 -27.40 37.29
CA ARG A 223 37.93 -28.41 36.23
C ARG A 223 37.24 -28.13 34.94
N TYR A 224 36.56 -27.00 34.81
CA TYR A 224 35.74 -26.69 33.66
C TYR A 224 36.62 -26.55 32.42
N VAL A 225 36.67 -27.64 31.68
CA VAL A 225 37.00 -27.61 30.26
C VAL A 225 35.67 -27.44 29.54
N PRO A 226 35.51 -26.50 28.62
CA PRO A 226 34.25 -26.25 27.91
C PRO A 226 33.91 -27.43 26.95
N GLN A 227 33.90 -28.63 27.45
CA GLN A 227 33.50 -29.84 26.75
C GLN A 227 32.17 -30.27 27.32
N ASP A 228 31.09 -29.98 26.62
CA ASP A 228 29.80 -30.64 26.87
C ASP A 228 29.98 -32.15 26.80
N GLY A 229 29.55 -32.79 27.90
CA GLY A 229 29.56 -34.19 28.13
C GLY A 229 29.67 -35.11 26.93
N MET A 230 30.85 -35.55 26.64
CA MET A 230 31.05 -36.71 25.77
C MET A 230 30.38 -37.92 26.40
N LYS A 231 29.15 -38.21 26.02
CA LYS A 231 28.70 -39.59 26.07
C LYS A 231 29.67 -40.37 25.16
N GLN A 232 30.53 -41.15 25.76
CA GLN A 232 31.34 -42.11 25.05
C GLN A 232 30.40 -43.05 24.27
N THR A 233 30.17 -42.75 23.01
CA THR A 233 29.60 -43.71 22.06
C THR A 233 30.77 -44.51 21.50
N SER A 234 31.04 -45.62 22.11
CA SER A 234 31.89 -46.68 21.55
C SER A 234 31.36 -46.98 20.12
N GLY A 235 32.24 -46.86 19.12
CA GLY A 235 31.92 -47.30 17.77
C GLY A 235 32.05 -46.28 16.64
N ARG A 236 32.71 -45.11 16.83
CA ARG A 236 33.01 -44.20 15.73
C ARG A 236 34.21 -44.69 14.93
N LYS A 237 34.01 -44.84 13.60
CA LYS A 237 35.11 -45.15 12.65
C LYS A 237 36.18 -44.07 12.75
N GLN A 238 37.44 -44.47 12.92
CA GLN A 238 38.60 -43.56 12.87
C GLN A 238 38.68 -42.93 11.46
N CYS A 239 38.72 -41.61 11.37
CA CYS A 239 39.04 -40.93 10.13
C CYS A 239 40.52 -41.17 9.77
N ARG A 240 40.77 -41.78 8.63
CA ARG A 240 42.10 -42.16 8.17
C ARG A 240 42.97 -40.98 7.71
N ASN A 241 42.36 -39.85 7.32
CA ASN A 241 43.06 -38.62 6.92
C ASN A 241 42.46 -37.42 7.66
N LEU A 242 43.18 -36.87 8.63
CA LEU A 242 42.84 -35.68 9.36
C LEU A 242 43.34 -34.44 8.59
N THR A 243 42.47 -33.84 7.78
CA THR A 243 42.73 -32.51 7.19
C THR A 243 42.18 -31.42 8.11
N PRO A 244 42.77 -30.20 8.12
CA PRO A 244 42.24 -29.07 8.88
C PRO A 244 40.77 -28.77 8.58
N ALA A 245 40.35 -28.83 7.33
CA ALA A 245 38.96 -28.67 6.90
C ALA A 245 38.05 -29.82 7.43
N GLY A 246 38.55 -31.05 7.41
CA GLY A 246 37.83 -32.22 7.98
C GLY A 246 37.60 -32.08 9.48
N LEU A 247 38.58 -31.57 10.23
CA LEU A 247 38.44 -31.22 11.65
C LEU A 247 37.38 -30.13 11.86
N GLY A 248 37.35 -29.11 10.99
CA GLY A 248 36.32 -28.08 10.99
C GLY A 248 34.91 -28.65 10.83
N ILE A 249 34.70 -29.53 9.83
CA ILE A 249 33.39 -30.17 9.57
C ILE A 249 32.97 -31.08 10.74
N MET A 250 33.91 -31.84 11.30
CA MET A 250 33.64 -32.69 12.48
C MET A 250 33.20 -31.84 13.68
N ASN A 251 33.72 -30.63 13.82
CA ASN A 251 33.33 -29.70 14.87
C ASN A 251 31.89 -29.21 14.74
N PHE A 252 31.38 -28.98 13.53
CA PHE A 252 29.97 -28.66 13.29
C PHE A 252 29.04 -29.78 13.78
N SER A 253 29.41 -31.03 13.55
CA SER A 253 28.60 -32.17 13.96
C SER A 253 28.60 -32.40 15.49
N ARG A 254 29.63 -31.92 16.20
CA ARG A 254 29.81 -32.10 17.64
C ARG A 254 28.86 -31.24 18.49
N ASN A 255 28.53 -30.00 17.99
CA ASN A 255 27.69 -29.05 18.70
C ASN A 255 26.40 -28.69 17.89
N ARG A 256 25.64 -29.74 17.52
CA ARG A 256 24.47 -29.61 16.62
C ARG A 256 23.48 -28.52 16.99
N LYS A 257 23.12 -28.38 18.28
CA LYS A 257 22.17 -27.34 18.74
C LYS A 257 22.69 -25.92 18.53
N LYS A 258 23.98 -25.69 18.85
CA LYS A 258 24.59 -24.36 18.68
C LYS A 258 24.76 -24.03 17.19
N THR A 259 25.23 -24.98 16.40
CA THR A 259 25.37 -24.83 14.96
C THR A 259 24.03 -24.57 14.28
N ALA A 260 22.97 -25.30 14.69
CA ALA A 260 21.61 -25.08 14.16
C ALA A 260 21.08 -23.67 14.49
N ILE A 261 21.29 -23.16 15.71
CA ILE A 261 20.89 -21.80 16.09
C ILE A 261 21.64 -20.75 15.25
N THR A 262 22.93 -20.95 15.02
CA THR A 262 23.73 -20.04 14.19
C THR A 262 23.30 -20.07 12.73
N MET A 263 23.07 -21.27 12.18
CA MET A 263 22.57 -21.45 10.81
C MET A 263 21.19 -20.82 10.64
N LEU A 264 20.31 -21.00 11.62
CA LEU A 264 18.98 -20.37 11.62
C LEU A 264 19.09 -18.84 11.65
N SER A 265 19.91 -18.28 12.55
CA SER A 265 20.09 -16.84 12.66
C SER A 265 20.68 -16.21 11.39
N LEU A 266 21.69 -16.85 10.81
CA LEU A 266 22.32 -16.38 9.57
C LEU A 266 21.40 -16.59 8.36
N GLY A 267 20.75 -17.77 8.31
CA GLY A 267 19.84 -18.13 7.23
C GLY A 267 18.62 -17.20 7.17
N LEU A 268 18.00 -16.92 8.33
CA LEU A 268 16.87 -15.98 8.39
C LEU A 268 17.25 -14.59 7.90
N GLY A 269 18.41 -14.05 8.32
CA GLY A 269 18.88 -12.76 7.84
C GLY A 269 19.15 -12.76 6.32
N GLY A 270 19.76 -13.84 5.81
CA GLY A 270 19.98 -14.02 4.37
C GLY A 270 18.67 -14.15 3.57
N ILE A 271 17.71 -14.93 4.07
CA ILE A 271 16.39 -15.08 3.43
C ILE A 271 15.68 -13.73 3.36
N LEU A 272 15.59 -13.01 4.48
CA LEU A 272 14.91 -11.70 4.51
C LEU A 272 15.59 -10.67 3.60
N PHE A 273 16.93 -10.64 3.59
CA PHE A 273 17.67 -9.76 2.69
C PHE A 273 17.42 -10.11 1.22
N MET A 274 17.51 -11.41 0.87
CA MET A 274 17.25 -11.86 -0.50
C MET A 274 15.81 -11.62 -0.92
N THR A 275 14.83 -11.85 -0.04
CA THR A 275 13.43 -11.57 -0.32
C THR A 275 13.22 -10.09 -0.60
N ALA A 276 13.75 -9.20 0.25
CA ALA A 276 13.68 -7.76 0.04
C ALA A 276 14.38 -7.32 -1.26
N ALA A 277 15.60 -7.81 -1.50
CA ALA A 277 16.36 -7.49 -2.71
C ALA A 277 15.66 -8.00 -3.99
N THR A 278 15.10 -9.21 -3.95
CA THR A 278 14.35 -9.79 -5.08
C THR A 278 13.08 -8.99 -5.34
N TYR A 279 12.31 -8.67 -4.29
CA TYR A 279 11.11 -7.84 -4.43
C TYR A 279 11.42 -6.48 -5.07
N MET A 280 12.46 -5.80 -4.56
CA MET A 280 12.90 -4.50 -5.12
C MET A 280 13.40 -4.60 -6.56
N SER A 281 14.15 -5.67 -6.90
CA SER A 281 14.67 -5.87 -8.26
C SER A 281 13.59 -6.31 -9.25
N SER A 282 12.53 -6.95 -8.76
CA SER A 282 11.39 -7.39 -9.59
C SER A 282 10.35 -6.29 -9.79
N PHE A 283 10.40 -5.22 -8.99
CA PHE A 283 9.49 -4.11 -9.14
C PHE A 283 9.92 -3.21 -10.29
N SER A 284 9.07 -3.11 -11.28
CA SER A 284 9.22 -2.18 -12.39
C SER A 284 8.33 -0.97 -12.16
N LYS A 285 8.95 0.21 -11.99
CA LYS A 285 8.22 1.49 -11.91
C LYS A 285 7.40 1.74 -13.17
N GLU A 286 7.92 1.31 -14.32
CA GLU A 286 7.26 1.38 -15.62
C GLU A 286 5.97 0.53 -15.62
N ASN A 287 6.08 -0.76 -15.25
CA ASN A 287 4.91 -1.64 -15.21
C ASN A 287 3.85 -1.16 -14.21
N TYR A 288 4.27 -0.49 -13.13
CA TYR A 288 3.33 0.06 -12.15
C TYR A 288 2.65 1.34 -12.66
N ALA A 289 3.36 2.16 -13.41
CA ALA A 289 2.78 3.32 -14.08
C ALA A 289 1.83 2.91 -15.22
N ARG A 290 2.15 1.82 -15.92
CA ARG A 290 1.36 1.25 -17.02
C ARG A 290 0.21 0.36 -16.52
N GLN A 291 -0.64 0.86 -15.63
CA GLN A 291 -1.85 0.17 -15.18
C GLN A 291 -3.10 0.82 -15.81
N GLY A 292 -4.17 0.06 -15.96
CA GLY A 292 -5.38 0.53 -16.63
C GLY A 292 -5.09 0.88 -18.08
N ASP A 293 -5.68 1.92 -18.59
CA ASP A 293 -5.57 2.37 -19.99
C ASP A 293 -4.13 2.70 -20.43
N PHE A 294 -3.25 3.03 -19.48
CA PHE A 294 -1.81 3.21 -19.77
C PHE A 294 -1.06 1.91 -20.09
N GLN A 295 -1.70 0.75 -20.07
CA GLN A 295 -1.09 -0.47 -20.62
C GLN A 295 -0.89 -0.36 -22.13
N GLU A 296 -1.78 0.34 -22.81
CA GLU A 296 -1.83 0.45 -24.26
C GLU A 296 -1.50 1.83 -24.81
N ALA A 297 -1.34 2.84 -23.94
CA ALA A 297 -1.18 4.23 -24.35
C ALA A 297 -0.13 4.98 -23.52
N GLU A 298 0.46 6.02 -24.09
CA GLU A 298 1.31 7.01 -23.42
C GLU A 298 0.55 8.27 -23.04
N PHE A 299 -0.54 8.58 -23.75
CA PHE A 299 -1.40 9.74 -23.51
C PHE A 299 -2.86 9.32 -23.51
N ILE A 300 -3.65 9.90 -22.61
CA ILE A 300 -5.10 9.73 -22.54
C ILE A 300 -5.73 11.10 -22.59
N ILE A 301 -6.57 11.34 -23.57
CA ILE A 301 -7.37 12.58 -23.67
C ILE A 301 -8.80 12.22 -23.32
N SER A 302 -9.37 12.90 -22.34
CA SER A 302 -10.73 12.68 -21.85
C SER A 302 -11.44 13.99 -21.59
N TYR A 303 -12.73 13.95 -21.31
CA TYR A 303 -13.48 15.11 -20.86
C TYR A 303 -13.00 15.54 -19.46
N SER A 304 -12.91 16.84 -19.27
CA SER A 304 -12.60 17.43 -17.96
C SER A 304 -13.79 17.20 -17.01
N PRO A 305 -13.58 16.56 -15.82
CA PRO A 305 -14.67 16.37 -14.86
C PRO A 305 -15.40 17.64 -14.50
N SER A 306 -14.67 18.75 -14.30
CA SER A 306 -15.28 20.03 -14.00
C SER A 306 -16.05 20.63 -15.18
N ALA A 307 -15.68 20.33 -16.42
CA ALA A 307 -16.45 20.76 -17.59
C ALA A 307 -17.76 19.96 -17.70
N ILE A 308 -17.75 18.66 -17.33
CA ILE A 308 -18.96 17.85 -17.25
C ILE A 308 -19.93 18.42 -16.21
N GLU A 309 -19.43 18.75 -15.00
CA GLU A 309 -20.25 19.36 -13.94
C GLU A 309 -20.82 20.73 -14.31
N LEU A 310 -20.12 21.48 -15.14
CA LEU A 310 -20.54 22.80 -15.60
C LEU A 310 -21.47 22.76 -16.82
N ASN A 311 -21.60 21.64 -17.49
CA ASN A 311 -22.49 21.50 -18.66
C ASN A 311 -23.91 21.18 -18.21
N GLU A 312 -24.91 21.98 -18.63
CA GLU A 312 -26.33 21.77 -18.27
C GLU A 312 -26.84 20.37 -18.67
N ASN A 313 -26.29 19.79 -19.74
CA ASN A 313 -26.69 18.48 -20.26
C ASN A 313 -25.69 17.37 -19.88
N GLY A 314 -24.75 17.65 -18.98
CA GLY A 314 -23.76 16.69 -18.49
C GLY A 314 -22.83 16.18 -19.60
N LEU A 315 -22.31 14.95 -19.42
CA LEU A 315 -21.37 14.34 -20.36
C LEU A 315 -22.03 14.09 -21.74
N SER A 316 -23.28 13.63 -21.81
CA SER A 316 -23.98 13.39 -23.09
C SER A 316 -24.13 14.68 -23.91
N GLY A 317 -24.35 15.82 -23.27
CA GLY A 317 -24.38 17.12 -23.95
C GLY A 317 -23.03 17.48 -24.57
N MET A 318 -21.93 17.21 -23.87
CA MET A 318 -20.58 17.41 -24.41
C MET A 318 -20.25 16.42 -25.54
N GLN A 319 -20.70 15.19 -25.45
CA GLN A 319 -20.52 14.17 -26.50
C GLN A 319 -21.25 14.55 -27.79
N ALA A 320 -22.41 15.18 -27.71
CA ALA A 320 -23.15 15.66 -28.87
C ALA A 320 -22.38 16.72 -29.69
N GLU A 321 -21.48 17.47 -29.08
CA GLU A 321 -20.58 18.40 -29.78
C GLU A 321 -19.39 17.70 -30.43
N THR A 322 -19.22 16.40 -30.18
CA THR A 322 -18.19 15.50 -30.74
C THR A 322 -16.73 15.98 -30.63
N PRO A 323 -16.29 16.55 -29.50
CA PRO A 323 -14.91 17.06 -29.37
C PRO A 323 -13.86 15.92 -29.42
N LEU A 324 -14.23 14.67 -29.11
CA LEU A 324 -13.41 13.46 -29.26
C LEU A 324 -13.81 12.64 -30.51
N GLY A 325 -14.36 13.29 -31.54
CA GLY A 325 -14.79 12.67 -32.78
C GLY A 325 -13.68 12.57 -33.82
N ASP A 326 -14.09 12.17 -35.06
CA ASP A 326 -13.20 11.90 -36.19
C ASP A 326 -12.23 13.04 -36.53
N GLU A 327 -12.64 14.31 -36.37
CA GLU A 327 -11.76 15.46 -36.61
C GLU A 327 -10.56 15.47 -35.68
N MET A 328 -10.79 15.28 -34.38
CA MET A 328 -9.72 15.19 -33.37
C MET A 328 -8.84 13.97 -33.62
N ILE A 329 -9.43 12.82 -33.88
CA ILE A 329 -8.73 11.58 -34.18
C ILE A 329 -7.83 11.77 -35.42
N GLY A 330 -8.35 12.43 -36.45
CA GLY A 330 -7.58 12.74 -37.67
C GLY A 330 -6.41 13.69 -37.39
N GLN A 331 -6.62 14.73 -36.59
CA GLN A 331 -5.56 15.65 -36.17
C GLN A 331 -4.46 14.91 -35.40
N ILE A 332 -4.82 14.10 -34.41
CA ILE A 332 -3.89 13.33 -33.57
C ILE A 332 -3.12 12.31 -34.42
N THR A 333 -3.80 11.55 -35.27
CA THR A 333 -3.19 10.53 -36.14
C THR A 333 -2.18 11.12 -37.13
N SER A 334 -2.33 12.41 -37.50
CA SER A 334 -1.42 13.11 -38.41
C SER A 334 -0.08 13.50 -37.74
N ILE A 335 0.01 13.42 -36.41
CA ILE A 335 1.22 13.77 -35.66
C ILE A 335 2.30 12.70 -35.91
N ASP A 336 3.50 13.12 -36.33
CA ASP A 336 4.61 12.21 -36.55
C ASP A 336 5.09 11.61 -35.21
N GLY A 337 4.96 10.29 -35.08
CA GLY A 337 5.29 9.53 -33.88
C GLY A 337 4.07 8.95 -33.17
N VAL A 338 2.85 9.28 -33.57
CA VAL A 338 1.65 8.57 -33.13
C VAL A 338 1.57 7.23 -33.90
N GLU A 339 1.50 6.13 -33.16
CA GLU A 339 1.40 4.79 -33.73
C GLU A 339 -0.05 4.33 -33.85
N LYS A 340 -0.86 4.60 -32.81
CA LYS A 340 -2.26 4.19 -32.74
C LYS A 340 -3.07 5.16 -31.90
N VAL A 341 -4.29 5.43 -32.33
CA VAL A 341 -5.33 6.07 -31.52
C VAL A 341 -6.43 5.04 -31.32
N THR A 342 -6.75 4.75 -30.05
CA THR A 342 -7.82 3.83 -29.67
C THR A 342 -8.92 4.63 -28.99
N GLU A 343 -10.14 4.46 -29.46
CA GLU A 343 -11.32 5.08 -28.88
C GLU A 343 -11.80 4.24 -27.70
N ARG A 344 -11.96 4.88 -26.54
CA ARG A 344 -12.66 4.33 -25.40
C ARG A 344 -14.08 4.88 -25.43
N LYS A 345 -15.04 4.00 -25.56
CA LYS A 345 -16.44 4.37 -25.62
C LYS A 345 -17.06 4.32 -24.24
N GLY A 346 -17.96 5.24 -23.97
CA GLY A 346 -18.73 5.31 -22.73
C GLY A 346 -19.75 6.43 -22.85
N PHE A 347 -21.01 6.14 -22.61
CA PHE A 347 -22.10 7.11 -22.81
C PHE A 347 -22.52 7.72 -21.48
N GLY A 348 -22.46 9.04 -21.39
CA GLY A 348 -22.84 9.77 -20.19
C GLY A 348 -24.34 9.81 -19.97
N VAL A 349 -24.79 9.43 -18.77
CA VAL A 349 -26.20 9.52 -18.36
C VAL A 349 -26.31 10.08 -16.95
N GLN A 350 -27.47 10.59 -16.63
CA GLN A 350 -27.92 10.78 -15.25
C GLN A 350 -29.00 9.76 -14.96
N TYR A 351 -29.05 9.20 -13.77
CA TYR A 351 -30.07 8.22 -13.43
C TYR A 351 -30.69 8.50 -12.07
N ASP A 352 -31.98 8.16 -11.94
CA ASP A 352 -32.69 8.24 -10.69
C ASP A 352 -32.47 6.96 -9.90
N PHE A 353 -32.23 7.10 -8.59
CA PHE A 353 -32.09 5.94 -7.72
C PHE A 353 -33.42 5.18 -7.63
N PRO A 354 -33.45 3.84 -7.82
CA PRO A 354 -34.69 3.07 -7.81
C PRO A 354 -35.53 3.18 -6.51
N GLN A 355 -34.91 3.64 -5.44
CA GLN A 355 -35.54 3.74 -4.12
C GLN A 355 -35.75 5.19 -3.65
N HIS A 356 -35.33 6.19 -4.44
CA HIS A 356 -35.35 7.61 -4.09
C HIS A 356 -35.73 8.45 -5.32
N ASP A 357 -37.01 8.88 -5.37
CA ASP A 357 -37.60 9.58 -6.52
C ASP A 357 -37.02 10.99 -6.79
N GLU A 358 -36.17 11.54 -5.93
CA GLU A 358 -35.73 12.94 -6.03
C GLU A 358 -34.24 13.10 -6.41
N TYR A 359 -33.49 12.02 -6.61
CA TYR A 359 -32.03 12.08 -6.78
C TYR A 359 -31.55 11.29 -7.97
N GLY A 360 -30.82 12.05 -8.83
CA GLY A 360 -30.06 11.48 -9.93
C GLY A 360 -28.55 11.47 -9.60
N SER A 361 -27.85 10.51 -10.11
CA SER A 361 -26.39 10.47 -10.12
C SER A 361 -25.89 10.48 -11.55
N ASN A 362 -24.75 11.13 -11.79
CA ASN A 362 -24.08 11.00 -13.08
C ASN A 362 -23.45 9.61 -13.16
N ASP A 363 -23.58 8.98 -14.31
CA ASP A 363 -22.99 7.69 -14.63
C ASP A 363 -22.55 7.61 -16.09
N ILE A 364 -21.82 6.55 -16.41
CA ILE A 364 -21.39 6.22 -17.76
C ILE A 364 -21.89 4.81 -18.08
N ILE A 365 -22.67 4.68 -19.16
CA ILE A 365 -23.01 3.37 -19.69
C ILE A 365 -21.79 2.82 -20.42
N TYR A 366 -21.37 1.61 -20.08
CA TYR A 366 -20.37 0.86 -20.82
C TYR A 366 -21.03 0.20 -22.05
N PRO A 367 -20.66 0.61 -23.28
CA PRO A 367 -21.28 0.07 -24.49
C PRO A 367 -20.57 -1.20 -24.93
N LEU A 368 -21.28 -2.34 -24.89
CA LEU A 368 -20.77 -3.63 -25.37
C LEU A 368 -20.76 -3.68 -26.87
N THR A 369 -19.63 -4.09 -27.44
CA THR A 369 -19.51 -4.45 -28.85
C THR A 369 -20.21 -5.79 -29.15
N GLU A 370 -20.43 -6.12 -30.42
CA GLU A 370 -21.02 -7.41 -30.82
C GLU A 370 -20.18 -8.61 -30.35
N GLU A 371 -18.85 -8.46 -30.31
CA GLU A 371 -17.95 -9.52 -29.87
C GLU A 371 -18.06 -9.74 -28.35
N GLU A 372 -18.11 -8.68 -27.58
CA GLU A 372 -18.25 -8.71 -26.11
C GLU A 372 -19.61 -9.27 -25.71
N MET A 373 -20.67 -8.97 -26.45
CA MET A 373 -22.00 -9.53 -26.22
C MET A 373 -22.03 -11.06 -26.27
N GLN A 374 -21.23 -11.69 -27.15
CA GLN A 374 -21.21 -13.16 -27.28
C GLN A 374 -20.66 -13.87 -26.03
N GLY A 375 -19.88 -13.18 -25.17
CA GLY A 375 -19.28 -13.73 -23.98
C GLY A 375 -19.92 -13.29 -22.66
N ILE A 376 -20.87 -12.35 -22.72
CA ILE A 376 -21.39 -11.66 -21.53
C ILE A 376 -22.07 -12.59 -20.51
N ASP A 377 -22.72 -13.65 -20.97
CA ASP A 377 -23.38 -14.65 -20.11
C ASP A 377 -22.44 -15.27 -19.07
N SER A 378 -21.16 -15.39 -19.40
CA SER A 378 -20.16 -15.98 -18.50
C SER A 378 -19.87 -15.11 -17.27
N TYR A 379 -20.19 -13.84 -17.32
CA TYR A 379 -20.00 -12.86 -16.24
C TYR A 379 -21.25 -12.63 -15.40
N VAL A 380 -22.44 -13.10 -15.86
CA VAL A 380 -23.70 -12.90 -15.14
C VAL A 380 -23.73 -13.77 -13.90
N THR A 381 -23.95 -13.13 -12.74
CA THR A 381 -24.07 -13.80 -11.43
C THR A 381 -25.51 -13.96 -10.98
N GLU A 382 -26.37 -13.03 -11.36
CA GLU A 382 -27.79 -13.00 -11.05
C GLU A 382 -28.57 -12.44 -12.22
N GLY A 383 -29.78 -12.95 -12.48
CA GLY A 383 -30.61 -12.54 -13.62
C GLY A 383 -30.21 -13.21 -14.93
N THR A 384 -30.39 -12.52 -16.03
CA THR A 384 -30.12 -13.01 -17.38
C THR A 384 -29.54 -11.90 -18.27
N ALA A 385 -28.81 -12.28 -19.33
CA ALA A 385 -28.33 -11.37 -20.38
C ALA A 385 -28.97 -11.76 -21.72
N ASP A 386 -30.29 -11.62 -21.84
CA ASP A 386 -31.00 -11.89 -23.11
C ASP A 386 -30.59 -10.85 -24.16
N THR A 387 -29.92 -11.32 -25.20
CA THR A 387 -29.36 -10.48 -26.27
C THR A 387 -30.43 -9.67 -27.01
N GLU A 388 -31.62 -10.24 -27.27
CA GLU A 388 -32.70 -9.51 -27.95
C GLU A 388 -33.28 -8.41 -27.08
N ALA A 389 -33.46 -8.69 -25.79
CA ALA A 389 -33.97 -7.73 -24.83
C ALA A 389 -32.97 -6.59 -24.55
N LEU A 390 -31.69 -6.91 -24.45
CA LEU A 390 -30.62 -5.90 -24.30
C LEU A 390 -30.49 -5.01 -25.56
N LEU A 391 -30.57 -5.59 -26.75
CA LEU A 391 -30.54 -4.85 -28.04
C LEU A 391 -31.76 -3.96 -28.24
N SER A 392 -32.92 -4.27 -27.62
CA SER A 392 -34.09 -3.37 -27.66
C SER A 392 -33.87 -2.06 -26.92
N GLY A 393 -32.84 -1.97 -26.07
CA GLY A 393 -32.56 -0.82 -25.22
C GLY A 393 -33.58 -0.66 -24.07
N GLU A 394 -34.34 -1.70 -23.74
CA GLU A 394 -35.28 -1.71 -22.60
C GLU A 394 -34.69 -2.34 -21.37
N GLN A 395 -33.57 -3.06 -21.50
CA GLN A 395 -32.89 -3.74 -20.42
C GLN A 395 -31.43 -3.32 -20.29
N VAL A 396 -30.89 -3.42 -19.08
CA VAL A 396 -29.52 -3.06 -18.73
C VAL A 396 -28.93 -4.11 -17.79
N LEU A 397 -27.63 -4.34 -17.89
CA LEU A 397 -26.87 -5.10 -16.91
C LEU A 397 -26.18 -4.15 -15.93
N VAL A 398 -25.95 -4.58 -14.70
CA VAL A 398 -25.28 -3.79 -13.66
C VAL A 398 -23.98 -4.47 -13.27
N ALA A 399 -22.89 -3.72 -13.30
CA ALA A 399 -21.58 -4.11 -12.78
C ALA A 399 -21.28 -3.37 -11.48
N GLY A 400 -20.35 -3.88 -10.66
CA GLY A 400 -19.89 -3.21 -9.45
C GLY A 400 -20.95 -3.02 -8.34
N ASN A 401 -21.98 -3.85 -8.30
CA ASN A 401 -23.13 -3.70 -7.40
C ASN A 401 -22.71 -3.73 -5.89
N ASP A 402 -21.63 -4.42 -5.54
CA ASP A 402 -21.07 -4.39 -4.18
C ASP A 402 -20.46 -3.03 -3.84
N THR A 403 -19.87 -2.36 -4.83
CA THR A 403 -19.38 -0.97 -4.67
C THR A 403 -20.53 0.03 -4.51
N VAL A 404 -21.66 -0.19 -5.21
CA VAL A 404 -22.89 0.62 -5.02
C VAL A 404 -23.37 0.50 -3.58
N GLU A 405 -23.42 -0.72 -3.02
CA GLU A 405 -23.80 -0.93 -1.60
C GLU A 405 -22.82 -0.23 -0.65
N GLU A 406 -21.54 -0.28 -0.95
CA GLU A 406 -20.52 0.35 -0.12
C GLU A 406 -20.65 1.88 -0.10
N ILE A 407 -20.93 2.49 -1.26
CA ILE A 407 -21.06 3.95 -1.41
C ILE A 407 -22.40 4.46 -0.88
N TYR A 408 -23.50 3.84 -1.36
CA TYR A 408 -24.83 4.37 -1.17
C TYR A 408 -25.64 3.65 -0.08
N GLY A 409 -25.20 2.47 0.37
CA GLY A 409 -25.90 1.67 1.39
C GLY A 409 -27.09 0.87 0.86
N TRP A 410 -27.25 0.72 -0.45
CA TRP A 410 -28.26 -0.08 -1.13
C TRP A 410 -27.65 -0.75 -2.37
N LYS A 411 -28.37 -1.75 -2.95
CA LYS A 411 -27.98 -2.47 -4.16
C LYS A 411 -29.08 -2.42 -5.19
N PHE A 412 -28.71 -2.44 -6.47
CA PHE A 412 -29.63 -2.77 -7.53
C PHE A 412 -30.12 -4.22 -7.40
N GLN A 413 -31.38 -4.45 -7.75
CA GLN A 413 -31.97 -5.77 -7.80
C GLN A 413 -32.45 -6.07 -9.22
N THR A 414 -32.43 -7.35 -9.61
CA THR A 414 -32.99 -7.78 -10.90
C THR A 414 -34.48 -7.44 -10.96
N GLY A 415 -34.89 -6.74 -12.02
CA GLY A 415 -36.24 -6.23 -12.20
C GLY A 415 -36.45 -4.79 -11.70
N ASP A 416 -35.43 -4.16 -11.10
CA ASP A 416 -35.51 -2.73 -10.78
C ASP A 416 -35.64 -1.92 -12.07
N LYS A 417 -36.46 -0.87 -12.00
CA LYS A 417 -36.61 0.10 -13.09
C LYS A 417 -35.82 1.34 -12.76
N VAL A 418 -35.00 1.75 -13.70
CA VAL A 418 -34.11 2.92 -13.62
C VAL A 418 -34.48 3.88 -14.73
N THR A 419 -34.71 5.14 -14.40
CA THR A 419 -34.90 6.20 -15.40
C THR A 419 -33.54 6.82 -15.69
N LEU A 420 -33.14 6.76 -16.95
CA LEU A 420 -31.90 7.35 -17.47
C LEU A 420 -32.26 8.66 -18.18
N HIS A 421 -31.56 9.73 -17.79
CA HIS A 421 -31.68 11.05 -18.41
C HIS A 421 -30.41 11.33 -19.21
N TYR A 422 -30.56 11.77 -20.44
CA TYR A 422 -29.42 12.06 -21.33
C TYR A 422 -29.80 13.09 -22.39
N TYR A 423 -28.80 13.70 -22.99
CA TYR A 423 -28.98 14.60 -24.12
C TYR A 423 -28.90 13.79 -25.43
N ASP A 424 -29.97 13.79 -26.24
CA ASP A 424 -30.07 13.00 -27.48
C ASP A 424 -29.50 13.72 -28.73
N GLY A 425 -28.99 14.94 -28.55
CA GLY A 425 -28.52 15.85 -29.59
C GLY A 425 -29.56 16.88 -30.03
N SER A 426 -30.82 16.76 -29.61
CA SER A 426 -31.88 17.74 -29.83
C SER A 426 -32.47 18.32 -28.54
N GLY A 427 -32.39 17.58 -27.45
CA GLY A 427 -32.91 17.94 -26.13
C GLY A 427 -32.61 16.88 -25.10
N MET A 428 -33.01 17.18 -23.84
CA MET A 428 -32.98 16.17 -22.77
C MET A 428 -34.06 15.12 -23.03
N ALA A 429 -33.66 13.87 -23.03
CA ALA A 429 -34.50 12.69 -23.20
C ALA A 429 -34.48 11.83 -21.95
N GLU A 430 -35.53 11.04 -21.78
CA GLU A 430 -35.67 10.09 -20.67
C GLU A 430 -35.94 8.70 -21.22
N LYS A 431 -35.32 7.68 -20.62
CA LYS A 431 -35.53 6.28 -20.95
C LYS A 431 -35.62 5.45 -19.68
N GLU A 432 -36.78 4.79 -19.46
CA GLU A 432 -36.90 3.78 -18.42
C GLU A 432 -36.27 2.46 -18.93
N VAL A 433 -35.35 1.90 -18.15
CA VAL A 433 -34.70 0.61 -18.40
C VAL A 433 -34.91 -0.33 -17.22
N GLU A 434 -34.99 -1.62 -17.46
CA GLU A 434 -35.10 -2.66 -16.42
C GLU A 434 -33.77 -3.35 -16.23
N VAL A 435 -33.34 -3.52 -14.97
CA VAL A 435 -32.14 -4.26 -14.62
C VAL A 435 -32.36 -5.75 -14.86
N ALA A 436 -31.75 -6.30 -15.91
CA ALA A 436 -31.89 -7.70 -16.34
C ALA A 436 -30.98 -8.65 -15.56
N GLY A 437 -29.83 -8.18 -15.13
CA GLY A 437 -28.87 -9.03 -14.41
C GLY A 437 -27.68 -8.26 -13.84
N MET A 438 -26.94 -8.96 -12.98
CA MET A 438 -25.75 -8.47 -12.29
C MET A 438 -24.51 -9.14 -12.86
N LEU A 439 -23.48 -8.35 -13.10
CA LEU A 439 -22.17 -8.84 -13.57
C LEU A 439 -21.22 -9.06 -12.37
N SER A 440 -20.32 -10.01 -12.52
CA SER A 440 -19.29 -10.32 -11.54
C SER A 440 -18.11 -9.33 -11.61
N ASP A 441 -17.32 -9.23 -10.52
CA ASP A 441 -16.07 -8.46 -10.50
C ASP A 441 -15.03 -8.93 -11.55
N ALA A 442 -15.21 -10.13 -12.12
CA ALA A 442 -14.37 -10.61 -13.20
C ALA A 442 -14.56 -9.78 -14.48
N PHE A 443 -15.78 -9.31 -14.74
CA PHE A 443 -16.07 -8.43 -15.87
C PHE A 443 -15.24 -7.14 -15.77
N ASP A 444 -15.32 -6.45 -14.63
CA ASP A 444 -14.57 -5.22 -14.41
C ASP A 444 -13.05 -5.40 -14.60
N ARG A 445 -12.50 -6.53 -14.12
CA ARG A 445 -11.06 -6.83 -14.28
C ARG A 445 -10.67 -7.14 -15.73
N ASP A 446 -11.49 -7.88 -16.45
CA ASP A 446 -11.17 -8.35 -17.81
C ASP A 446 -11.31 -7.22 -18.84
N TYR A 447 -12.14 -6.22 -18.54
CA TYR A 447 -12.34 -5.03 -19.36
C TYR A 447 -11.60 -3.77 -18.84
N ASN A 448 -10.53 -3.96 -18.03
CA ASN A 448 -9.64 -2.91 -17.51
C ASN A 448 -10.32 -1.82 -16.68
N GLY A 449 -11.42 -2.17 -16.01
CA GLY A 449 -12.23 -1.22 -15.24
C GLY A 449 -13.23 -0.50 -16.14
N ILE A 450 -14.49 -0.56 -15.75
CA ILE A 450 -15.56 0.23 -16.37
C ILE A 450 -15.81 1.49 -15.54
N GLU A 451 -16.14 2.59 -16.20
CA GLU A 451 -16.33 3.88 -15.53
C GLU A 451 -17.78 4.10 -15.06
N GLY A 452 -18.60 3.07 -14.93
CA GLY A 452 -19.98 3.22 -14.51
C GLY A 452 -20.60 1.91 -14.07
N TRP A 453 -21.89 1.97 -13.72
CA TRP A 453 -22.63 0.80 -13.24
C TRP A 453 -23.36 0.06 -14.36
N PHE A 454 -23.79 0.77 -15.39
CA PHE A 454 -24.66 0.25 -16.44
C PHE A 454 -23.88 -0.27 -17.64
N VAL A 455 -24.29 -1.43 -18.12
CA VAL A 455 -23.66 -2.10 -19.26
C VAL A 455 -24.77 -2.47 -20.26
N MET A 456 -24.63 -1.97 -21.50
CA MET A 456 -25.61 -2.17 -22.57
C MET A 456 -24.93 -2.39 -23.93
N PRO A 457 -25.60 -2.99 -24.93
CA PRO A 457 -25.06 -3.03 -26.29
C PRO A 457 -24.85 -1.62 -26.85
N GLU A 458 -23.72 -1.41 -27.52
CA GLU A 458 -23.41 -0.13 -28.21
C GLU A 458 -24.51 0.32 -29.15
N GLN A 459 -25.05 -0.61 -29.98
CA GLN A 459 -26.11 -0.32 -30.93
C GLN A 459 -27.37 0.21 -30.24
N ALA A 460 -27.73 -0.38 -29.09
CA ALA A 460 -28.91 0.07 -28.34
C ALA A 460 -28.75 1.50 -27.82
N VAL A 461 -27.54 1.90 -27.40
CA VAL A 461 -27.25 3.27 -26.99
C VAL A 461 -27.30 4.21 -28.19
N LEU A 462 -26.65 3.86 -29.30
CA LEU A 462 -26.62 4.69 -30.50
C LEU A 462 -28.01 4.92 -31.12
N ASP A 463 -28.92 3.94 -31.00
CA ASP A 463 -30.31 4.08 -31.49
C ASP A 463 -31.12 5.17 -30.72
N TRP A 464 -30.64 5.59 -29.53
CA TRP A 464 -31.25 6.68 -28.79
C TRP A 464 -30.79 8.08 -29.22
N LEU A 465 -29.71 8.18 -30.01
CA LEU A 465 -28.98 9.39 -30.27
C LEU A 465 -29.15 9.90 -31.71
N SER A 466 -29.04 11.21 -31.88
CA SER A 466 -28.96 11.85 -33.19
C SER A 466 -27.51 12.15 -33.64
N TYR A 467 -26.52 11.64 -32.89
CA TYR A 467 -25.09 11.73 -33.16
C TYR A 467 -24.41 10.37 -33.00
N ASP A 468 -23.24 10.21 -33.61
CA ASP A 468 -22.64 8.88 -33.81
C ASP A 468 -21.46 8.59 -32.85
N SER A 469 -20.95 9.60 -32.12
CA SER A 469 -19.78 9.43 -31.25
C SER A 469 -20.15 9.44 -29.78
N ILE A 470 -19.87 8.33 -29.11
CA ILE A 470 -20.00 8.15 -27.66
C ILE A 470 -18.64 7.91 -27.02
N ASN A 471 -17.58 8.51 -27.58
CA ASN A 471 -16.24 8.40 -27.03
C ASN A 471 -16.18 9.11 -25.66
N SER A 472 -15.65 8.42 -24.65
CA SER A 472 -15.35 8.98 -23.33
C SER A 472 -13.89 9.43 -23.23
N SER A 473 -13.00 8.73 -23.93
CA SER A 473 -11.58 9.10 -23.99
C SER A 473 -10.90 8.56 -25.26
N LEU A 474 -9.76 9.15 -25.60
CA LEU A 474 -8.86 8.69 -26.65
C LEU A 474 -7.54 8.25 -26.04
N LEU A 475 -7.17 7.00 -26.30
CA LEU A 475 -5.91 6.40 -25.86
C LEU A 475 -4.91 6.47 -27.00
N ILE A 476 -3.77 7.13 -26.79
CA ILE A 476 -2.80 7.42 -27.83
C ILE A 476 -1.49 6.70 -27.51
N SER A 477 -1.14 5.76 -28.41
CA SER A 477 0.13 5.05 -28.38
C SER A 477 1.16 5.73 -29.28
N THR A 478 2.38 5.84 -28.83
CA THR A 478 3.43 6.59 -29.52
C THR A 478 4.77 5.84 -29.59
N ASP A 479 5.57 6.16 -30.61
CA ASP A 479 6.97 5.76 -30.63
C ASP A 479 7.68 6.32 -29.38
N PRO A 480 8.30 5.47 -28.55
CA PRO A 480 8.99 5.91 -27.34
C PRO A 480 10.06 6.97 -27.57
N ALA A 481 10.67 6.98 -28.78
CA ALA A 481 11.68 7.98 -29.14
C ALA A 481 11.07 9.38 -29.40
N LYS A 482 9.77 9.45 -29.66
CA LYS A 482 9.04 10.68 -30.01
C LYS A 482 8.01 11.08 -28.95
N GLU A 483 7.87 10.33 -27.85
CA GLU A 483 6.88 10.58 -26.78
C GLU A 483 6.85 12.06 -26.34
N ALA A 484 8.02 12.67 -26.11
CA ALA A 484 8.08 14.08 -25.68
C ALA A 484 7.58 15.07 -26.74
N SER A 485 7.95 14.86 -28.03
CA SER A 485 7.53 15.76 -29.12
C SER A 485 6.05 15.60 -29.47
N VAL A 486 5.50 14.39 -29.34
CA VAL A 486 4.06 14.15 -29.48
C VAL A 486 3.32 14.81 -28.34
N GLY A 487 3.81 14.66 -27.11
CA GLY A 487 3.21 15.29 -25.94
C GLY A 487 3.08 16.81 -26.04
N GLU A 488 4.11 17.51 -26.54
CA GLU A 488 4.07 18.95 -26.78
C GLU A 488 3.00 19.36 -27.82
N GLN A 489 2.82 18.57 -28.88
CA GLN A 489 1.81 18.83 -29.90
C GLN A 489 0.40 18.53 -29.39
N LEU A 490 0.23 17.43 -28.65
CA LEU A 490 -1.05 17.10 -28.01
C LEU A 490 -1.45 18.16 -26.99
N ASP A 491 -0.49 18.65 -26.19
CA ASP A 491 -0.76 19.71 -25.20
C ASP A 491 -1.22 21.02 -25.87
N GLN A 492 -0.70 21.35 -27.07
CA GLN A 492 -1.20 22.49 -27.84
C GLN A 492 -2.65 22.27 -28.31
N ILE A 493 -2.96 21.10 -28.85
CA ILE A 493 -4.32 20.76 -29.35
C ILE A 493 -5.33 20.77 -28.20
N VAL A 494 -4.99 20.09 -27.09
CA VAL A 494 -5.85 19.99 -25.92
C VAL A 494 -5.87 21.30 -25.14
N GLY A 495 -4.77 22.08 -25.17
CA GLY A 495 -4.64 23.37 -24.50
C GLY A 495 -5.65 24.41 -24.95
N GLU A 496 -6.08 24.37 -26.21
CA GLU A 496 -7.09 25.25 -26.78
C GLU A 496 -8.54 24.85 -26.45
N ARG A 497 -8.74 23.66 -25.83
CA ARG A 497 -10.05 23.05 -25.54
C ARG A 497 -10.25 22.90 -24.03
N PRO A 498 -11.00 23.81 -23.40
CA PRO A 498 -11.21 23.79 -21.94
C PRO A 498 -12.04 22.59 -21.47
N GLU A 499 -12.85 22.01 -22.35
CA GLU A 499 -13.66 20.83 -22.09
C GLU A 499 -12.87 19.53 -22.00
N LEU A 500 -11.60 19.52 -22.44
CA LEU A 500 -10.74 18.34 -22.46
C LEU A 500 -9.59 18.44 -21.48
N THR A 501 -9.17 17.28 -20.99
CA THR A 501 -7.96 17.12 -20.17
C THR A 501 -7.07 16.04 -20.79
N MET A 502 -5.77 16.10 -20.50
CA MET A 502 -4.81 15.09 -20.94
C MET A 502 -4.03 14.57 -19.75
N GLU A 503 -4.05 13.27 -19.58
CA GLU A 503 -3.16 12.56 -18.67
C GLU A 503 -2.00 11.94 -19.46
N THR A 504 -0.79 11.99 -18.88
CA THR A 504 0.40 11.44 -19.54
C THR A 504 1.06 10.36 -18.70
N LEU A 505 1.54 9.31 -19.34
CA LEU A 505 2.32 8.26 -18.69
C LEU A 505 3.57 8.84 -18.01
N ALA A 506 4.17 9.90 -18.57
CA ALA A 506 5.32 10.59 -18.01
C ALA A 506 5.01 11.20 -16.63
N GLN A 507 3.88 11.92 -16.48
CA GLN A 507 3.44 12.45 -15.18
C GLN A 507 3.17 11.33 -14.19
N ARG A 508 2.52 10.25 -14.64
CA ARG A 508 2.22 9.07 -13.83
C ARG A 508 3.48 8.35 -13.36
N ARG A 509 4.50 8.22 -14.23
CA ARG A 509 5.84 7.70 -13.84
C ARG A 509 6.49 8.52 -12.73
N ILE A 510 6.37 9.85 -12.78
CA ILE A 510 6.91 10.73 -11.73
C ILE A 510 6.16 10.56 -10.42
N ALA A 511 4.84 10.60 -10.44
CA ALA A 511 4.00 10.49 -9.25
C ALA A 511 4.19 9.15 -8.53
N TYR A 512 4.10 8.05 -9.26
CA TYR A 512 4.32 6.70 -8.71
C TYR A 512 5.78 6.43 -8.37
N GLY A 513 6.72 6.98 -9.13
CA GLY A 513 8.15 6.88 -8.86
C GLY A 513 8.53 7.44 -7.51
N GLN A 514 8.01 8.61 -7.14
CA GLN A 514 8.27 9.24 -5.83
C GLN A 514 7.71 8.40 -4.67
N SER A 515 6.50 7.87 -4.82
CA SER A 515 5.88 7.01 -3.81
C SER A 515 6.64 5.69 -3.64
N ALA A 516 7.05 5.07 -4.76
CA ALA A 516 7.84 3.84 -4.75
C ALA A 516 9.20 4.04 -4.11
N ASP A 517 9.90 5.15 -4.39
CA ASP A 517 11.23 5.44 -3.82
C ASP A 517 11.19 5.60 -2.29
N GLN A 518 10.11 6.17 -1.73
CA GLN A 518 9.93 6.26 -0.28
C GLN A 518 9.75 4.86 0.34
N ILE A 519 8.90 4.02 -0.24
CA ILE A 519 8.65 2.64 0.23
C ILE A 519 9.95 1.81 0.12
N PHE A 520 10.65 1.87 -1.02
CA PHE A 520 11.89 1.14 -1.22
C PHE A 520 13.02 1.61 -0.33
N GLY A 521 13.09 2.92 -0.04
CA GLY A 521 14.01 3.47 0.95
C GLY A 521 13.81 2.83 2.32
N ALA A 522 12.56 2.70 2.77
CA ALA A 522 12.22 2.07 4.05
C ALA A 522 12.57 0.56 4.06
N ILE A 523 12.19 -0.18 3.01
CA ILE A 523 12.49 -1.62 2.88
C ILE A 523 14.01 -1.87 2.81
N SER A 524 14.75 -1.04 2.06
CA SER A 524 16.21 -1.12 1.96
C SER A 524 16.88 -0.88 3.30
N GLY A 525 16.44 0.15 4.01
CA GLY A 525 16.94 0.46 5.36
C GLY A 525 16.75 -0.71 6.31
N LEU A 526 15.56 -1.32 6.30
CA LEU A 526 15.25 -2.50 7.11
C LEU A 526 16.11 -3.71 6.71
N ALA A 527 16.27 -3.97 5.41
CA ALA A 527 17.08 -5.07 4.90
C ALA A 527 18.56 -4.94 5.29
N ILE A 528 19.13 -3.74 5.15
CA ILE A 528 20.50 -3.42 5.58
C ILE A 528 20.65 -3.64 7.09
N PHE A 529 19.67 -3.18 7.88
CA PHE A 529 19.69 -3.35 9.33
C PHE A 529 19.69 -4.85 9.71
N ILE A 530 18.83 -5.66 9.09
CA ILE A 530 18.77 -7.11 9.31
C ILE A 530 20.09 -7.79 8.91
N MET A 531 20.69 -7.37 7.80
CA MET A 531 21.99 -7.88 7.36
C MET A 531 23.09 -7.56 8.36
N MET A 532 23.20 -6.30 8.83
CA MET A 532 24.15 -5.90 9.87
C MET A 532 23.96 -6.72 11.15
N PHE A 533 22.71 -6.93 11.55
CA PHE A 533 22.37 -7.73 12.71
C PHE A 533 22.80 -9.21 12.56
N SER A 534 22.64 -9.78 11.37
CA SER A 534 23.08 -11.15 11.04
C SER A 534 24.60 -11.27 11.09
N ILE A 535 25.33 -10.25 10.58
CA ILE A 535 26.79 -10.19 10.68
C ILE A 535 27.25 -10.14 12.15
N LEU A 536 26.62 -9.30 12.98
CA LEU A 536 26.93 -9.23 14.41
C LEU A 536 26.65 -10.55 15.13
N SER A 537 25.55 -11.24 14.81
CA SER A 537 25.23 -12.56 15.34
C SER A 537 26.29 -13.61 14.95
N MET A 538 26.73 -13.60 13.69
CA MET A 538 27.80 -14.46 13.21
C MET A 538 29.12 -14.18 13.94
N MET A 539 29.53 -12.93 14.03
CA MET A 539 30.75 -12.53 14.77
C MET A 539 30.70 -12.99 16.23
N ASN A 540 29.59 -12.77 16.93
CA ASN A 540 29.39 -13.24 18.29
C ASN A 540 29.55 -14.76 18.41
N THR A 541 29.01 -15.52 17.47
CA THR A 541 29.13 -16.98 17.45
C THR A 541 30.55 -17.45 17.16
N LEU A 542 31.25 -16.81 16.20
CA LEU A 542 32.64 -17.13 15.91
C LEU A 542 33.55 -16.83 17.11
N ILE A 543 33.41 -15.66 17.73
CA ILE A 543 34.14 -15.29 18.94
C ILE A 543 33.87 -16.33 20.05
N THR A 544 32.61 -16.71 20.24
CA THR A 544 32.25 -17.75 21.24
C THR A 544 32.94 -19.07 20.94
N ASN A 545 32.97 -19.49 19.67
CA ASN A 545 33.63 -20.75 19.27
C ASN A 545 35.13 -20.72 19.54
N ILE A 546 35.80 -19.60 19.27
CA ILE A 546 37.24 -19.46 19.51
C ILE A 546 37.52 -19.44 21.02
N VAL A 547 36.79 -18.62 21.79
CA VAL A 547 37.00 -18.50 23.25
C VAL A 547 36.74 -19.81 23.98
N THR A 548 35.68 -20.53 23.62
CA THR A 548 35.36 -21.82 24.25
C THR A 548 36.34 -22.93 23.91
N ARG A 549 37.12 -22.78 22.83
CA ARG A 549 38.12 -23.78 22.36
C ARG A 549 39.56 -23.36 22.56
N LYS A 550 39.80 -22.25 23.26
CA LYS A 550 41.15 -21.75 23.46
C LYS A 550 42.14 -22.81 23.97
N GLN A 551 41.70 -23.68 24.87
CA GLN A 551 42.56 -24.76 25.41
C GLN A 551 42.79 -25.88 24.39
N GLU A 552 41.76 -26.28 23.60
CA GLU A 552 41.93 -27.26 22.50
C GLU A 552 42.90 -26.73 21.44
N LEU A 553 42.76 -25.48 21.06
CA LEU A 553 43.65 -24.83 20.08
C LEU A 553 45.07 -24.76 20.60
N ALA A 554 45.27 -24.42 21.87
CA ALA A 554 46.59 -24.40 22.51
C ALA A 554 47.21 -25.80 22.58
N MET A 555 46.42 -26.85 22.84
CA MET A 555 46.91 -28.25 22.79
C MET A 555 47.32 -28.64 21.36
N LEU A 556 46.54 -28.29 20.34
CA LEU A 556 46.90 -28.59 18.94
C LEU A 556 48.19 -27.85 18.53
N GLU A 557 48.39 -26.62 18.98
CA GLU A 557 49.63 -25.86 18.76
C GLU A 557 50.83 -26.54 19.48
N SER A 558 50.65 -27.04 20.71
CA SER A 558 51.68 -27.75 21.43
C SER A 558 52.09 -29.10 20.82
N ILE A 559 51.20 -29.73 20.06
CA ILE A 559 51.44 -30.98 19.33
C ILE A 559 52.12 -30.71 17.95
N GLY A 560 52.36 -29.40 17.61
CA GLY A 560 53.06 -29.03 16.41
C GLY A 560 52.19 -28.54 15.26
N MET A 561 50.91 -28.25 15.51
CA MET A 561 50.03 -27.66 14.49
C MET A 561 50.39 -26.18 14.22
N SER A 562 50.64 -25.81 12.99
CA SER A 562 51.01 -24.44 12.65
C SER A 562 49.84 -23.48 12.73
N LYS A 563 50.11 -22.20 13.00
CA LYS A 563 49.06 -21.14 13.01
C LYS A 563 48.28 -21.06 11.68
N GLY A 564 48.93 -21.40 10.55
CA GLY A 564 48.25 -21.44 9.25
C GLY A 564 47.24 -22.61 9.14
N GLN A 565 47.55 -23.75 9.75
CA GLN A 565 46.64 -24.90 9.82
C GLN A 565 45.47 -24.65 10.75
N ILE A 566 45.69 -23.97 11.89
CA ILE A 566 44.65 -23.52 12.81
C ILE A 566 43.69 -22.56 12.16
N ARG A 567 44.19 -21.63 11.31
CA ARG A 567 43.34 -20.69 10.56
C ARG A 567 42.49 -21.38 9.48
N LYS A 568 42.95 -22.48 8.90
CA LYS A 568 42.20 -23.27 7.90
C LYS A 568 41.20 -24.27 8.52
N MET A 569 41.25 -24.45 9.81
CA MET A 569 40.32 -25.25 10.60
C MET A 569 39.09 -24.45 11.03
#